data_638b76753e39bfae2f00a301dfd3cce1
#
_entry.id   638b76753e39bfae2f00a301dfd3cce1
#
_cell.length_a   1.000
_cell.length_b   1.000
_cell.length_c   1.000
_cell.angle_alpha   90.00
_cell.angle_beta   90.00
_cell.angle_gamma   90.00
#
_symmetry.space_group_name_H-M   'P 1'
#
loop_
_entity.id
_entity.type
_entity.pdbx_description
1 polymer ?
#
loop_
_entity_poly.entity_id
_entity_poly.type
_entity_poly.pdbx_seq_one_letter_code
_entity_poly.pdbx_strand_id
1 'polypeptide(L)'
;AKYPVSKSTSQIIFGNPNADLLISVFSNPHCEPCGRMHKRLRELQKKLEDKACIQYIFSSFGEDLNPSNKFLISAYQSNTIENSEEIYDLWFNGGKYNTTDFFNKYQYDINAPAVEQEFRTHEEWKKETKLMATPTILINGYELPDVYKIEDLIFFKDLRIEM
;
A
#
# COMPACT_ATOMS: atom_id res chain seq x y z
N ALA A 1 -3.77 -16.54 9.75
CA ALA A 1 -3.75 -17.12 8.41
C ALA A 1 -2.61 -16.55 7.58
N LYS A 2 -2.05 -17.36 6.72
CA LYS A 2 -0.99 -16.93 5.81
C LYS A 2 -1.56 -16.76 4.41
N TYR A 3 -1.19 -15.65 3.77
CA TYR A 3 -1.59 -15.36 2.40
C TYR A 3 -0.37 -15.40 1.47
N PRO A 4 -0.55 -15.77 0.19
CA PRO A 4 0.56 -15.79 -0.77
C PRO A 4 0.93 -14.35 -1.15
N VAL A 5 1.97 -13.84 -0.52
CA VAL A 5 2.48 -12.49 -0.80
C VAL A 5 3.99 -12.49 -0.75
N SER A 6 4.60 -11.74 -1.66
CA SER A 6 6.04 -11.51 -1.70
C SER A 6 6.29 -10.10 -2.22
N LYS A 7 7.56 -9.71 -2.27
CA LYS A 7 7.92 -8.39 -2.81
C LYS A 7 7.53 -8.22 -4.29
N SER A 8 7.32 -9.32 -5.01
CA SER A 8 6.88 -9.27 -6.41
C SER A 8 5.36 -9.18 -6.58
N THR A 9 4.59 -9.31 -5.51
CA THR A 9 3.13 -9.23 -5.56
C THR A 9 2.64 -7.86 -6.00
N SER A 10 3.32 -6.80 -5.56
CA SER A 10 3.05 -5.42 -5.96
C SER A 10 4.35 -4.66 -6.04
N GLN A 11 4.49 -3.86 -7.07
CA GLN A 11 5.66 -2.98 -7.24
C GLN A 11 5.65 -1.77 -6.31
N ILE A 12 4.50 -1.48 -5.67
CA ILE A 12 4.34 -0.28 -4.82
C ILE A 12 5.04 -0.54 -3.49
N ILE A 13 6.29 -0.16 -3.41
CA ILE A 13 7.16 -0.46 -2.27
C ILE A 13 7.80 0.83 -1.76
N PHE A 14 7.69 1.04 -0.45
CA PHE A 14 8.36 2.12 0.26
C PHE A 14 9.28 1.53 1.34
N GLY A 15 10.27 2.30 1.76
CA GLY A 15 11.26 1.83 2.69
C GLY A 15 12.38 1.06 2.00
N ASN A 16 12.93 0.07 2.69
CA ASN A 16 14.05 -0.71 2.14
C ASN A 16 13.54 -1.94 1.39
N PRO A 17 13.69 -1.98 0.04
CA PRO A 17 13.23 -3.12 -0.74
C PRO A 17 13.97 -4.43 -0.42
N ASN A 18 15.10 -4.35 0.26
CA ASN A 18 15.91 -5.52 0.63
C ASN A 18 15.66 -5.99 2.07
N ALA A 19 14.78 -5.33 2.81
CA ALA A 19 14.51 -5.71 4.19
C ALA A 19 13.77 -7.05 4.26
N ASP A 20 14.08 -7.84 5.29
CA ASP A 20 13.42 -9.13 5.53
C ASP A 20 12.00 -8.97 6.05
N LEU A 21 11.72 -7.85 6.74
CA LEU A 21 10.39 -7.56 7.24
C LEU A 21 9.56 -6.93 6.11
N LEU A 22 8.63 -7.69 5.58
CA LEU A 22 7.70 -7.22 4.55
C LEU A 22 6.35 -6.94 5.19
N ILE A 23 5.95 -5.68 5.20
CA ILE A 23 4.64 -5.24 5.66
C ILE A 23 3.79 -4.96 4.41
N SER A 24 2.83 -5.83 4.14
CA SER A 24 1.94 -5.68 2.99
C SER A 24 0.61 -5.12 3.47
N VAL A 25 0.15 -4.07 2.80
CA VAL A 25 -1.05 -3.32 3.17
C VAL A 25 -2.06 -3.45 2.04
N PHE A 26 -3.11 -4.23 2.28
CA PHE A 26 -4.24 -4.28 1.36
C PHE A 26 -5.13 -3.09 1.70
N SER A 27 -5.20 -2.12 0.80
CA SER A 27 -5.73 -0.79 1.08
C SER A 27 -6.72 -0.34 0.02
N ASN A 28 -7.70 0.43 0.47
CA ASN A 28 -8.65 1.13 -0.41
C ASN A 28 -8.31 2.63 -0.39
N PRO A 29 -8.03 3.24 -1.54
CA PRO A 29 -7.69 4.67 -1.60
C PRO A 29 -8.73 5.61 -1.01
N HIS A 30 -9.98 5.18 -0.91
CA HIS A 30 -11.10 6.01 -0.42
C HIS A 30 -11.60 5.66 0.98
N CYS A 31 -11.09 4.59 1.60
CA CYS A 31 -11.62 4.19 2.90
C CYS A 31 -10.95 5.00 4.02
N GLU A 32 -11.76 5.41 4.99
CA GLU A 32 -11.28 6.22 6.12
C GLU A 32 -10.28 5.49 7.01
N PRO A 33 -10.55 4.24 7.43
CA PRO A 33 -9.55 3.49 8.20
C PRO A 33 -8.23 3.30 7.46
N CYS A 34 -8.28 3.20 6.12
CA CYS A 34 -7.08 3.07 5.30
C CYS A 34 -6.23 4.34 5.35
N GLY A 35 -6.87 5.50 5.34
CA GLY A 35 -6.17 6.78 5.49
C GLY A 35 -5.51 6.91 6.85
N ARG A 36 -6.20 6.51 7.90
CA ARG A 36 -5.60 6.49 9.25
C ARG A 36 -4.44 5.51 9.35
N MET A 37 -4.59 4.34 8.75
CA MET A 37 -3.53 3.34 8.73
C MET A 37 -2.31 3.83 7.94
N HIS A 38 -2.53 4.50 6.82
CA HIS A 38 -1.43 5.09 6.03
C HIS A 38 -0.58 6.02 6.90
N LYS A 39 -1.21 6.90 7.65
CA LYS A 39 -0.51 7.83 8.53
C LYS A 39 0.32 7.08 9.59
N ARG A 40 -0.27 6.06 10.20
CA ARG A 40 0.43 5.24 11.20
C ARG A 40 1.62 4.49 10.58
N LEU A 41 1.45 3.96 9.37
CA LEU A 41 2.52 3.26 8.67
C LEU A 41 3.68 4.21 8.31
N ARG A 42 3.36 5.44 7.93
CA ARG A 42 4.40 6.43 7.66
C ARG A 42 5.24 6.75 8.91
N GLU A 43 4.59 6.89 10.07
CA GLU A 43 5.30 7.09 11.33
C GLU A 43 6.11 5.86 11.73
N LEU A 44 5.54 4.67 11.54
CA LEU A 44 6.23 3.41 11.82
C LEU A 44 7.47 3.25 10.92
N GLN A 45 7.35 3.60 9.63
CA GLN A 45 8.46 3.53 8.68
C GLN A 45 9.65 4.35 9.15
N LYS A 46 9.40 5.55 9.68
CA LYS A 46 10.47 6.40 10.21
C LYS A 46 11.20 5.73 11.38
N LYS A 47 10.45 5.05 12.24
CA LYS A 47 11.01 4.38 13.43
C LYS A 47 11.73 3.09 13.08
N LEU A 48 11.27 2.37 12.07
CA LEU A 48 11.91 1.14 11.61
C LEU A 48 13.11 1.40 10.71
N GLU A 49 13.25 2.62 10.20
CA GLU A 49 14.36 3.01 9.31
C GLU A 49 14.49 2.05 8.12
N ASP A 50 15.65 1.41 7.95
CA ASP A 50 15.93 0.48 6.85
C ASP A 50 15.52 -0.97 7.17
N LYS A 51 14.82 -1.20 8.28
CA LYS A 51 14.46 -2.55 8.73
C LYS A 51 13.17 -3.08 8.10
N ALA A 52 12.40 -2.23 7.40
CA ALA A 52 11.12 -2.64 6.85
C ALA A 52 10.98 -2.29 5.37
N CYS A 53 10.30 -3.17 4.66
CA CYS A 53 9.79 -2.97 3.31
C CYS A 53 8.27 -2.88 3.41
N ILE A 54 7.69 -1.75 3.03
CA ILE A 54 6.24 -1.53 3.10
C ILE A 54 5.67 -1.60 1.69
N GLN A 55 4.70 -2.49 1.49
CA GLN A 55 4.11 -2.75 0.17
C GLN A 55 2.63 -2.46 0.20
N TYR A 56 2.14 -1.73 -0.80
CA TYR A 56 0.71 -1.46 -0.97
C TYR A 56 0.12 -2.31 -2.08
N ILE A 57 -1.05 -2.90 -1.79
CA ILE A 57 -1.87 -3.61 -2.78
C ILE A 57 -3.25 -2.95 -2.70
N PHE A 58 -3.71 -2.38 -3.82
CA PHE A 58 -4.92 -1.55 -3.80
C PHE A 58 -6.16 -2.27 -4.31
N SER A 59 -7.28 -2.04 -3.63
CA SER A 59 -8.61 -2.33 -4.15
C SER A 59 -9.61 -1.34 -3.59
N SER A 60 -10.59 -0.97 -4.41
CA SER A 60 -11.68 -0.09 -4.01
C SER A 60 -13.03 -0.82 -3.89
N PHE A 61 -13.08 -2.09 -4.26
CA PHE A 61 -14.29 -2.92 -4.27
C PHE A 61 -15.42 -2.38 -5.16
N GLY A 62 -15.13 -1.41 -6.03
CA GLY A 62 -16.09 -0.84 -6.95
C GLY A 62 -15.42 -0.28 -8.18
N GLU A 63 -16.00 -0.53 -9.36
CA GLU A 63 -15.42 -0.12 -10.64
C GLU A 63 -15.32 1.40 -10.78
N ASP A 64 -16.26 2.13 -10.21
CA ASP A 64 -16.28 3.59 -10.25
C ASP A 64 -15.10 4.24 -9.53
N LEU A 65 -14.45 3.52 -8.61
CA LEU A 65 -13.29 3.99 -7.87
C LEU A 65 -11.96 3.46 -8.44
N ASN A 66 -12.00 2.63 -9.47
CA ASN A 66 -10.79 2.12 -10.12
C ASN A 66 -9.84 3.21 -10.61
N PRO A 67 -10.32 4.37 -11.11
CA PRO A 67 -9.42 5.45 -11.49
C PRO A 67 -8.50 5.92 -10.36
N SER A 68 -8.96 5.88 -9.11
CA SER A 68 -8.12 6.26 -7.96
C SER A 68 -7.01 5.24 -7.71
N ASN A 69 -7.31 3.94 -7.83
CA ASN A 69 -6.29 2.90 -7.73
C ASN A 69 -5.21 3.11 -8.79
N LYS A 70 -5.64 3.34 -10.03
CA LYS A 70 -4.73 3.55 -11.16
C LYS A 70 -3.95 4.85 -11.02
N PHE A 71 -4.57 5.88 -10.44
CA PHE A 71 -3.88 7.14 -10.18
C PHE A 71 -2.70 6.93 -9.23
N LEU A 72 -2.91 6.23 -8.12
CA LEU A 72 -1.83 5.98 -7.15
C LEU A 72 -0.75 5.07 -7.74
N ILE A 73 -1.12 4.08 -8.53
CA ILE A 73 -0.16 3.25 -9.25
C ILE A 73 0.66 4.10 -10.22
N SER A 74 0.00 4.94 -11.00
CA SER A 74 0.66 5.81 -11.97
C SER A 74 1.60 6.81 -11.29
N ALA A 75 1.17 7.37 -10.17
CA ALA A 75 2.00 8.28 -9.39
C ALA A 75 3.30 7.60 -8.94
N TYR A 76 3.20 6.36 -8.47
CA TYR A 76 4.37 5.60 -8.07
C TYR A 76 5.32 5.33 -9.24
N GLN A 77 4.77 4.95 -10.39
CA GLN A 77 5.57 4.64 -11.59
C GLN A 77 6.23 5.87 -12.20
N SER A 78 5.62 7.04 -12.04
CA SER A 78 6.04 8.28 -12.72
C SER A 78 6.97 9.15 -11.90
N ASN A 79 7.26 8.78 -10.65
CA ASN A 79 8.02 9.62 -9.73
C ASN A 79 9.12 8.85 -9.01
N THR A 80 10.02 9.60 -8.36
CA THR A 80 10.94 9.01 -7.39
C THR A 80 10.15 8.47 -6.22
N ILE A 81 10.77 7.59 -5.42
CA ILE A 81 10.15 7.06 -4.21
C ILE A 81 9.75 8.19 -3.27
N GLU A 82 10.62 9.19 -3.08
CA GLU A 82 10.35 10.31 -2.18
C GLU A 82 9.15 11.13 -2.64
N ASN A 83 9.05 11.44 -3.93
CA ASN A 83 7.91 12.18 -4.48
C ASN A 83 6.62 11.34 -4.39
N SER A 84 6.72 10.05 -4.63
CA SER A 84 5.57 9.14 -4.50
C SER A 84 5.06 9.12 -3.06
N GLU A 85 5.95 9.07 -2.08
CA GLU A 85 5.57 9.13 -0.66
C GLU A 85 4.81 10.42 -0.35
N GLU A 86 5.28 11.55 -0.85
CA GLU A 86 4.63 12.84 -0.65
C GLU A 86 3.22 12.85 -1.27
N ILE A 87 3.09 12.36 -2.49
CA ILE A 87 1.79 12.31 -3.19
C ILE A 87 0.81 11.39 -2.44
N TYR A 88 1.29 10.26 -1.96
CA TYR A 88 0.45 9.34 -1.18
C TYR A 88 0.00 9.98 0.15
N ASP A 89 0.90 10.67 0.83
CA ASP A 89 0.55 11.39 2.07
C ASP A 89 -0.52 12.45 1.79
N LEU A 90 -0.37 13.21 0.72
CA LEU A 90 -1.35 14.23 0.34
C LEU A 90 -2.70 13.61 -0.05
N TRP A 91 -2.67 12.49 -0.76
CA TRP A 91 -3.89 11.78 -1.15
C TRP A 91 -4.68 11.33 0.08
N PHE A 92 -4.04 10.59 0.97
CA PHE A 92 -4.72 10.04 2.14
C PHE A 92 -5.08 11.11 3.17
N ASN A 93 -4.38 12.23 3.18
CA ASN A 93 -4.66 13.34 4.10
C ASN A 93 -5.76 14.28 3.61
N GLY A 94 -6.19 14.20 2.36
CA GLY A 94 -7.25 15.10 1.86
C GLY A 94 -7.54 14.99 0.38
N GLY A 95 -6.56 14.64 -0.44
CA GLY A 95 -6.73 14.57 -1.90
C GLY A 95 -7.86 13.63 -2.33
N LYS A 96 -8.09 12.57 -1.58
CA LYS A 96 -9.15 11.60 -1.86
C LYS A 96 -10.56 12.22 -1.83
N TYR A 97 -10.72 13.36 -1.19
CA TYR A 97 -11.99 14.10 -1.17
C TYR A 97 -12.12 15.09 -2.32
N ASN A 98 -11.04 15.36 -3.05
CA ASN A 98 -10.96 16.26 -4.19
C ASN A 98 -10.28 15.60 -5.38
N THR A 99 -10.82 14.44 -5.80
CA THR A 99 -10.19 13.61 -6.82
C THR A 99 -10.02 14.35 -8.14
N THR A 100 -11.03 15.13 -8.55
CA THR A 100 -10.97 15.88 -9.80
C THR A 100 -9.79 16.86 -9.81
N ASP A 101 -9.62 17.62 -8.72
CA ASP A 101 -8.51 18.57 -8.60
C ASP A 101 -7.16 17.85 -8.58
N PHE A 102 -7.10 16.72 -7.88
CA PHE A 102 -5.89 15.92 -7.78
C PHE A 102 -5.49 15.34 -9.16
N PHE A 103 -6.45 14.78 -9.88
CA PHE A 103 -6.22 14.23 -11.21
C PHE A 103 -5.79 15.33 -12.19
N ASN A 104 -6.41 16.50 -12.12
CA ASN A 104 -6.07 17.63 -12.97
C ASN A 104 -4.67 18.18 -12.68
N LYS A 105 -4.28 18.20 -11.42
CA LYS A 105 -2.97 18.70 -10.99
C LYS A 105 -1.83 17.86 -11.55
N TYR A 106 -1.94 16.53 -11.44
CA TYR A 106 -0.85 15.62 -11.81
C TYR A 106 -0.94 15.09 -13.23
N GLN A 107 -2.14 14.96 -13.80
CA GLN A 107 -2.40 14.55 -15.19
C GLN A 107 -1.67 13.26 -15.61
N TYR A 108 -1.66 12.26 -14.75
CA TYR A 108 -1.09 10.96 -15.10
C TYR A 108 -1.97 10.22 -16.10
N ASP A 109 -1.33 9.47 -17.00
CA ASP A 109 -2.04 8.55 -17.90
C ASP A 109 -2.37 7.26 -17.15
N ILE A 110 -3.57 7.21 -16.58
CA ILE A 110 -4.03 6.04 -15.82
C ILE A 110 -4.37 4.85 -16.72
N ASN A 111 -4.39 5.04 -18.03
CA ASN A 111 -4.64 3.98 -19.01
C ASN A 111 -3.37 3.47 -19.67
N ALA A 112 -2.20 3.93 -19.23
CA ALA A 112 -0.94 3.43 -19.73
C ALA A 112 -0.82 1.92 -19.50
N PRO A 113 -0.20 1.16 -20.44
CA PRO A 113 -0.08 -0.29 -20.30
C PRO A 113 0.55 -0.75 -18.99
N ALA A 114 1.57 -0.05 -18.50
CA ALA A 114 2.23 -0.39 -17.23
C ALA A 114 1.31 -0.20 -16.03
N VAL A 115 0.45 0.80 -16.05
CA VAL A 115 -0.55 1.04 -15.00
C VAL A 115 -1.61 -0.06 -15.03
N GLU A 116 -2.12 -0.39 -16.22
CA GLU A 116 -3.12 -1.45 -16.38
C GLU A 116 -2.57 -2.80 -15.93
N GLN A 117 -1.31 -3.09 -16.23
CA GLN A 117 -0.67 -4.34 -15.84
C GLN A 117 -0.60 -4.45 -14.31
N GLU A 118 -0.14 -3.41 -13.64
CA GLU A 118 -0.02 -3.42 -12.17
C GLU A 118 -1.40 -3.46 -11.52
N PHE A 119 -2.37 -2.72 -12.06
CA PHE A 119 -3.74 -2.75 -11.59
C PHE A 119 -4.32 -4.17 -11.63
N ARG A 120 -4.14 -4.87 -12.76
CA ARG A 120 -4.60 -6.26 -12.90
C ARG A 120 -3.91 -7.19 -11.91
N THR A 121 -2.64 -6.98 -11.67
CA THR A 121 -1.88 -7.77 -10.68
C THR A 121 -2.52 -7.67 -9.30
N HIS A 122 -2.91 -6.46 -8.89
CA HIS A 122 -3.59 -6.25 -7.61
C HIS A 122 -4.97 -6.93 -7.59
N GLU A 123 -5.74 -6.81 -8.66
CA GLU A 123 -7.07 -7.41 -8.75
C GLU A 123 -7.00 -8.94 -8.74
N GLU A 124 -6.03 -9.54 -9.41
CA GLU A 124 -5.82 -10.98 -9.40
C GLU A 124 -5.45 -11.49 -8.01
N TRP A 125 -4.59 -10.77 -7.31
CA TRP A 125 -4.20 -11.14 -5.95
C TRP A 125 -5.40 -11.06 -4.99
N LYS A 126 -6.21 -10.03 -5.12
CA LYS A 126 -7.46 -9.90 -4.35
C LYS A 126 -8.38 -11.10 -4.60
N LYS A 127 -8.54 -11.47 -5.87
CA LYS A 127 -9.38 -12.61 -6.24
C LYS A 127 -8.84 -13.92 -5.69
N GLU A 128 -7.54 -14.13 -5.77
CA GLU A 128 -6.86 -15.32 -5.26
C GLU A 128 -6.98 -15.45 -3.74
N THR A 129 -6.78 -14.36 -3.02
CA THR A 129 -6.80 -14.37 -1.55
C THR A 129 -8.21 -14.30 -0.97
N LYS A 130 -9.17 -13.81 -1.74
CA LYS A 130 -10.57 -13.58 -1.31
C LYS A 130 -10.69 -12.59 -0.15
N LEU A 131 -9.68 -11.74 0.04
CA LEU A 131 -9.74 -10.70 1.06
C LEU A 131 -10.83 -9.69 0.72
N MET A 132 -11.62 -9.31 1.71
CA MET A 132 -12.78 -8.42 1.54
C MET A 132 -12.78 -7.23 2.49
N ALA A 133 -11.75 -7.07 3.28
CA ALA A 133 -11.68 -5.98 4.26
C ALA A 133 -10.43 -5.15 4.06
N THR A 134 -10.56 -3.84 4.12
CA THR A 134 -9.44 -2.90 4.09
C THR A 134 -9.50 -1.97 5.29
N PRO A 135 -8.37 -1.60 5.89
CA PRO A 135 -7.05 -2.14 5.58
C PRO A 135 -6.85 -3.53 6.16
N THR A 136 -6.11 -4.39 5.44
CA THR A 136 -5.60 -5.65 5.98
C THR A 136 -4.08 -5.57 5.97
N ILE A 137 -3.46 -5.84 7.11
CA ILE A 137 -2.02 -5.78 7.27
C ILE A 137 -1.46 -7.19 7.35
N LEU A 138 -0.51 -7.50 6.48
CA LEU A 138 0.18 -8.78 6.47
C LEU A 138 1.65 -8.57 6.81
N ILE A 139 2.14 -9.34 7.74
CA ILE A 139 3.54 -9.34 8.15
C ILE A 139 4.17 -10.61 7.61
N ASN A 140 5.00 -10.46 6.58
CA ASN A 140 5.58 -11.60 5.85
C ASN A 140 4.52 -12.63 5.44
N GLY A 141 3.34 -12.14 5.02
CA GLY A 141 2.22 -12.95 4.57
C GLY A 141 1.22 -13.34 5.64
N TYR A 142 1.51 -13.12 6.91
CA TYR A 142 0.60 -13.45 8.00
C TYR A 142 -0.19 -12.24 8.45
N GLU A 143 -1.50 -12.41 8.66
CA GLU A 143 -2.29 -11.35 9.27
C GLU A 143 -1.75 -11.03 10.66
N LEU A 144 -1.68 -9.72 10.95
CA LEU A 144 -1.32 -9.26 12.29
C LEU A 144 -2.47 -9.63 13.24
N PRO A 145 -2.20 -10.43 14.29
CA PRO A 145 -3.24 -10.78 15.26
C PRO A 145 -3.80 -9.53 15.96
N ASP A 146 -5.10 -9.58 16.32
CA ASP A 146 -5.80 -8.44 16.91
C ASP A 146 -5.17 -7.94 18.22
N VAL A 147 -4.48 -8.80 18.95
CA VAL A 147 -3.79 -8.43 20.20
C VAL A 147 -2.58 -7.53 19.95
N TYR A 148 -2.09 -7.45 18.71
CA TYR A 148 -0.95 -6.63 18.35
C TYR A 148 -1.39 -5.44 17.50
N LYS A 149 -0.66 -4.33 17.65
CA LYS A 149 -0.76 -3.15 16.79
C LYS A 149 0.47 -3.09 15.91
N ILE A 150 0.37 -2.38 14.78
CA ILE A 150 1.55 -2.22 13.90
C ILE A 150 2.71 -1.58 14.64
N GLU A 151 2.43 -0.70 15.61
CA GLU A 151 3.45 -0.03 16.40
C GLU A 151 4.29 -1.02 17.23
N ASP A 152 3.74 -2.18 17.54
CA ASP A 152 4.48 -3.22 18.26
C ASP A 152 5.63 -3.80 17.45
N LEU A 153 5.62 -3.62 16.12
CA LEU A 153 6.69 -4.10 15.24
C LEU A 153 8.04 -3.47 15.53
N ILE A 154 8.06 -2.32 16.21
CA ILE A 154 9.31 -1.68 16.65
C ILE A 154 10.11 -2.63 17.54
N PHE A 155 9.44 -3.42 18.36
CA PHE A 155 10.08 -4.36 19.26
C PHE A 155 10.66 -5.58 18.54
N PHE A 156 10.26 -5.81 17.29
CA PHE A 156 10.68 -6.95 16.50
C PHE A 156 11.67 -6.59 15.39
N LYS A 157 12.06 -5.31 15.27
CA LYS A 157 12.90 -4.84 14.16
C LYS A 157 14.27 -5.50 14.09
N ASP A 158 14.80 -5.95 15.24
CA ASP A 158 16.09 -6.60 15.34
C ASP A 158 15.98 -8.13 15.37
N LEU A 159 14.76 -8.65 15.27
CA LEU A 159 14.48 -10.08 15.25
C LEU A 159 14.15 -10.52 13.83
N ARG A 160 14.62 -11.71 13.47
CA ARG A 160 14.19 -12.33 12.23
C ARG A 160 12.80 -12.89 12.46
N ILE A 161 11.81 -12.36 11.75
CA ILE A 161 10.43 -12.83 11.86
C ILE A 161 10.25 -13.99 10.89
N GLU A 162 10.25 -15.22 11.44
CA GLU A 162 9.96 -16.43 10.68
C GLU A 162 8.51 -16.80 10.94
N MET A 163 7.70 -16.73 9.89
CA MET A 163 6.28 -17.02 10.00
C MET A 163 5.84 -18.13 9.06
#